data_c5fe7e9a5c6c0fdd38e2d99600fc6c75
#
_entry.id   c5fe7e9a5c6c0fdd38e2d99600fc6c75
#
_cell.length_a   1.000
_cell.length_b   1.000
_cell.length_c   1.000
_cell.angle_alpha   90.00
_cell.angle_beta   90.00
_cell.angle_gamma   90.00
#
_symmetry.space_group_name_H-M   'P 1'
#
loop_
_entity.id
_entity.type
_entity.pdbx_description
1 polymer ?
#
loop_
_entity_poly.entity_id
_entity_poly.type
_entity_poly.pdbx_seq_one_letter_code
_entity_poly.pdbx_strand_id
1 'polypeptide(L)'
;DQDRSSLHEAMESQKISVAKAGINATLQCRCSMLAAANPKYGRFDENTPIAEQIDLPPALMSRFDMIFVLTDKPDKTLDTNITNHILMAHQRGQARAYAEGSVVDGIDIDNIMTRSDSIKPVYSIDILRKYVAYSKRITPIMTDEARKLITDSYLRIRQTGSNGKSVPITARQLEAFVRLSEASARMRLSHVVTDVDANRAGDL
;
A
#
# COMPACT_ATOMS: atom_id res chain seq x y z
N ASP A 1 9.98 -18.53 -11.34
CA ASP A 1 9.19 -19.36 -10.41
C ASP A 1 9.84 -19.51 -9.03
N GLN A 2 11.18 -19.64 -8.94
CA GLN A 2 11.89 -19.77 -7.67
C GLN A 2 11.72 -18.53 -6.76
N ASP A 3 11.78 -17.34 -7.32
CA ASP A 3 11.59 -16.09 -6.59
C ASP A 3 10.16 -15.95 -6.05
N ARG A 4 9.15 -16.40 -6.80
CA ARG A 4 7.76 -16.43 -6.36
C ARG A 4 7.55 -17.40 -5.19
N SER A 5 8.25 -18.55 -5.19
CA SER A 5 8.19 -19.52 -4.08
C SER A 5 8.78 -18.93 -2.80
N SER A 6 9.93 -18.26 -2.88
CA SER A 6 10.55 -17.58 -1.76
C SER A 6 9.67 -16.45 -1.20
N LEU A 7 8.95 -15.75 -2.08
CA LEU A 7 7.98 -14.73 -1.69
C LEU A 7 6.81 -15.32 -0.90
N HIS A 8 6.28 -16.48 -1.33
CA HIS A 8 5.24 -17.20 -0.60
C HIS A 8 5.68 -17.57 0.82
N GLU A 9 6.91 -18.09 0.96
CA GLU A 9 7.46 -18.47 2.26
C GLU A 9 7.66 -17.23 3.16
N ALA A 10 8.22 -16.15 2.61
CA ALA A 10 8.42 -14.89 3.33
C ALA A 10 7.12 -14.29 3.86
N MET A 11 6.05 -14.29 3.04
CA MET A 11 4.75 -13.73 3.42
C MET A 11 4.00 -14.61 4.43
N GLU A 12 4.21 -15.93 4.43
CA GLU A 12 3.49 -16.85 5.30
C GLU A 12 4.21 -17.09 6.64
N SER A 13 5.48 -17.46 6.58
CA SER A 13 6.25 -17.87 7.76
C SER A 13 7.19 -16.77 8.28
N GLN A 14 7.31 -15.65 7.57
CA GLN A 14 8.29 -14.59 7.83
C GLN A 14 9.73 -15.13 7.89
N LYS A 15 10.00 -16.16 7.11
CA LYS A 15 11.30 -16.82 6.98
C LYS A 15 11.55 -17.12 5.50
N ILE A 16 12.81 -17.26 5.15
CA ILE A 16 13.24 -17.72 3.83
C ILE A 16 14.26 -18.83 4.05
N SER A 17 13.99 -19.99 3.46
CA SER A 17 14.90 -21.14 3.48
C SER A 17 15.79 -21.09 2.22
N VAL A 18 17.09 -21.05 2.44
CA VAL A 18 18.10 -21.04 1.37
C VAL A 18 18.88 -22.34 1.44
N ALA A 19 18.81 -23.14 0.37
CA ALA A 19 19.61 -24.34 0.19
C ALA A 19 20.54 -24.11 -1.03
N LYS A 20 21.81 -23.81 -0.78
CA LYS A 20 22.80 -23.57 -1.84
C LYS A 20 24.15 -24.12 -1.46
N ALA A 21 24.79 -24.84 -2.38
CA ALA A 21 26.14 -25.41 -2.23
C ALA A 21 26.35 -26.24 -0.94
N GLY A 22 25.32 -27.06 -0.55
CA GLY A 22 25.39 -27.90 0.65
C GLY A 22 25.13 -27.18 1.96
N ILE A 23 24.84 -25.88 1.94
CA ILE A 23 24.48 -25.09 3.11
C ILE A 23 22.96 -24.89 3.13
N ASN A 24 22.31 -25.35 4.20
CA ASN A 24 20.91 -25.07 4.48
C ASN A 24 20.84 -24.02 5.58
N ALA A 25 20.28 -22.84 5.26
CA ALA A 25 20.11 -21.76 6.21
C ALA A 25 18.68 -21.25 6.17
N THR A 26 18.10 -20.95 7.34
CA THR A 26 16.80 -20.28 7.47
C THR A 26 17.02 -18.85 7.94
N LEU A 27 16.65 -17.89 7.13
CA LEU A 27 16.78 -16.47 7.40
C LEU A 27 15.45 -15.92 7.90
N GLN A 28 15.47 -15.11 8.96
CA GLN A 28 14.28 -14.40 9.43
C GLN A 28 13.99 -13.23 8.47
N CYS A 29 12.75 -13.17 7.97
CA CYS A 29 12.31 -12.17 7.01
C CYS A 29 11.02 -11.49 7.50
N ARG A 30 11.13 -10.74 8.62
CA ARG A 30 9.99 -9.94 9.12
C ARG A 30 9.91 -8.62 8.37
N CYS A 31 9.10 -8.58 7.31
CA CYS A 31 8.93 -7.40 6.48
C CYS A 31 7.45 -7.10 6.23
N SER A 32 7.15 -5.85 5.90
CA SER A 32 5.87 -5.46 5.30
C SER A 32 6.03 -5.49 3.79
N MET A 33 5.01 -6.00 3.08
CA MET A 33 5.02 -6.12 1.63
C MET A 33 4.13 -5.04 1.01
N LEU A 34 4.71 -4.21 0.15
CA LEU A 34 4.00 -3.30 -0.74
C LEU A 34 4.32 -3.71 -2.17
N ALA A 35 3.29 -4.07 -2.92
CA ALA A 35 3.43 -4.47 -4.31
C ALA A 35 2.66 -3.53 -5.23
N ALA A 36 3.20 -3.31 -6.44
CA ALA A 36 2.52 -2.64 -7.52
C ALA A 36 2.60 -3.51 -8.76
N ALA A 37 1.48 -3.68 -9.45
CA ALA A 37 1.40 -4.48 -10.66
C ALA A 37 0.47 -3.82 -11.68
N ASN A 38 0.80 -3.98 -12.95
CA ASN A 38 -0.09 -3.60 -14.04
C ASN A 38 -1.08 -4.73 -14.32
N PRO A 39 -2.28 -4.42 -14.80
CA PRO A 39 -3.21 -5.45 -15.26
C PRO A 39 -2.65 -6.20 -16.46
N LYS A 40 -3.00 -7.47 -16.60
CA LYS A 40 -2.50 -8.40 -17.63
C LYS A 40 -2.65 -7.88 -19.06
N TYR A 41 -3.72 -7.10 -19.31
CA TYR A 41 -4.04 -6.55 -20.63
C TYR A 41 -3.77 -5.04 -20.75
N GLY A 42 -2.98 -4.46 -19.85
CA GLY A 42 -2.57 -3.06 -19.86
C GLY A 42 -3.58 -2.10 -19.24
N ARG A 43 -4.85 -2.46 -19.15
CA ARG A 43 -5.92 -1.69 -18.46
C ARG A 43 -6.92 -2.63 -17.81
N PHE A 44 -7.60 -2.14 -16.77
CA PHE A 44 -8.70 -2.87 -16.15
C PHE A 44 -9.97 -2.78 -16.97
N ASP A 45 -10.68 -3.91 -17.11
CA ASP A 45 -12.01 -4.01 -17.68
C ASP A 45 -13.04 -4.10 -16.54
N GLU A 46 -14.07 -3.24 -16.58
CA GLU A 46 -15.12 -3.20 -15.55
C GLU A 46 -16.00 -4.47 -15.54
N ASN A 47 -16.07 -5.19 -16.67
CA ASN A 47 -16.92 -6.38 -16.83
C ASN A 47 -16.24 -7.69 -16.43
N THR A 48 -14.92 -7.69 -16.21
CA THR A 48 -14.16 -8.90 -15.88
C THR A 48 -13.75 -8.86 -14.42
N PRO A 49 -13.83 -9.99 -13.68
CA PRO A 49 -13.36 -10.06 -12.30
C PRO A 49 -11.89 -9.65 -12.17
N ILE A 50 -11.55 -8.85 -11.16
CA ILE A 50 -10.20 -8.33 -10.93
C ILE A 50 -9.17 -9.45 -10.82
N ALA A 51 -9.54 -10.57 -10.21
CA ALA A 51 -8.68 -11.74 -10.03
C ALA A 51 -8.18 -12.34 -11.35
N GLU A 52 -8.95 -12.22 -12.44
CA GLU A 52 -8.60 -12.73 -13.77
C GLU A 52 -7.70 -11.76 -14.55
N GLN A 53 -7.72 -10.49 -14.16
CA GLN A 53 -6.97 -9.43 -14.81
C GLN A 53 -5.57 -9.22 -14.21
N ILE A 54 -5.27 -9.86 -13.10
CA ILE A 54 -3.96 -9.77 -12.43
C ILE A 54 -3.21 -11.09 -12.65
N ASP A 55 -1.95 -11.02 -13.11
CA ASP A 55 -1.09 -12.20 -13.29
C ASP A 55 -0.43 -12.63 -11.98
N LEU A 56 -1.27 -12.90 -10.98
CA LEU A 56 -0.83 -13.42 -9.67
C LEU A 56 -1.64 -14.66 -9.30
N PRO A 57 -0.99 -15.72 -8.78
CA PRO A 57 -1.69 -16.88 -8.26
C PRO A 57 -2.67 -16.49 -7.15
N PRO A 58 -3.90 -17.07 -7.12
CA PRO A 58 -4.88 -16.77 -6.07
C PRO A 58 -4.35 -16.99 -4.65
N ALA A 59 -3.45 -17.96 -4.47
CA ALA A 59 -2.80 -18.23 -3.20
C ALA A 59 -1.88 -17.08 -2.74
N LEU A 60 -1.28 -16.32 -3.66
CA LEU A 60 -0.48 -15.14 -3.34
C LEU A 60 -1.38 -13.93 -3.11
N MET A 61 -2.43 -13.75 -3.93
CA MET A 61 -3.39 -12.67 -3.77
C MET A 61 -4.07 -12.71 -2.40
N SER A 62 -4.45 -13.90 -1.92
CA SER A 62 -5.08 -14.08 -0.61
C SER A 62 -4.18 -13.73 0.60
N ARG A 63 -2.89 -13.48 0.37
CA ARG A 63 -1.93 -13.07 1.41
C ARG A 63 -1.83 -11.56 1.57
N PHE A 64 -2.33 -10.78 0.62
CA PHE A 64 -2.42 -9.34 0.78
C PHE A 64 -3.63 -8.96 1.64
N ASP A 65 -3.42 -8.07 2.59
CA ASP A 65 -4.48 -7.57 3.46
C ASP A 65 -5.42 -6.62 2.71
N MET A 66 -4.87 -5.86 1.73
CA MET A 66 -5.60 -4.90 0.90
C MET A 66 -5.11 -4.97 -0.54
N ILE A 67 -6.05 -4.83 -1.48
CA ILE A 67 -5.77 -4.72 -2.90
C ILE A 67 -6.51 -3.50 -3.44
N PHE A 68 -5.76 -2.48 -3.88
CA PHE A 68 -6.33 -1.29 -4.48
C PHE A 68 -6.26 -1.36 -5.99
N VAL A 69 -7.38 -1.14 -6.65
CA VAL A 69 -7.45 -1.05 -8.10
C VAL A 69 -7.50 0.41 -8.50
N LEU A 70 -6.46 0.86 -9.19
CA LEU A 70 -6.36 2.22 -9.72
C LEU A 70 -6.75 2.19 -11.19
N THR A 71 -7.92 2.75 -11.50
CA THR A 71 -8.40 2.91 -12.87
C THR A 71 -8.05 4.29 -13.37
N ASP A 72 -7.53 4.36 -14.61
CA ASP A 72 -7.25 5.62 -15.29
C ASP A 72 -8.56 6.10 -15.97
N LYS A 73 -9.15 7.17 -15.41
CA LYS A 73 -10.32 7.84 -15.99
C LYS A 73 -9.92 9.23 -16.43
N PRO A 74 -10.13 9.59 -17.71
CA PRO A 74 -9.77 10.91 -18.21
C PRO A 74 -10.48 12.01 -17.41
N ASP A 75 -9.71 12.86 -16.74
CA ASP A 75 -10.17 14.06 -16.04
C ASP A 75 -9.25 15.22 -16.36
N LYS A 76 -9.78 16.22 -17.08
CA LYS A 76 -9.00 17.36 -17.57
C LYS A 76 -8.25 18.09 -16.45
N THR A 77 -8.84 18.23 -15.27
CA THR A 77 -8.25 18.96 -14.14
C THR A 77 -7.13 18.14 -13.52
N LEU A 78 -7.40 16.85 -13.25
CA LEU A 78 -6.43 15.94 -12.69
C LEU A 78 -5.25 15.73 -13.65
N ASP A 79 -5.53 15.47 -14.92
CA ASP A 79 -4.52 15.25 -15.97
C ASP A 79 -3.62 16.48 -16.14
N THR A 80 -4.19 17.70 -16.09
CA THR A 80 -3.42 18.94 -16.16
C THR A 80 -2.47 19.06 -14.96
N ASN A 81 -2.94 18.75 -13.75
CA ASN A 81 -2.13 18.80 -12.54
C ASN A 81 -1.00 17.77 -12.57
N ILE A 82 -1.28 16.54 -12.98
CA ILE A 82 -0.29 15.47 -13.13
C ILE A 82 0.76 15.87 -14.18
N THR A 83 0.31 16.35 -15.35
CA THR A 83 1.20 16.78 -16.42
C THR A 83 2.14 17.89 -15.97
N ASN A 84 1.60 18.93 -15.33
CA ASN A 84 2.41 20.03 -14.79
C ASN A 84 3.43 19.54 -13.76
N HIS A 85 3.02 18.64 -12.86
CA HIS A 85 3.93 18.05 -11.86
C HIS A 85 5.09 17.29 -12.53
N ILE A 86 4.80 16.44 -13.51
CA ILE A 86 5.80 15.65 -14.24
C ILE A 86 6.77 16.59 -14.98
N LEU A 87 6.24 17.58 -15.72
CA LEU A 87 7.07 18.52 -16.47
C LEU A 87 7.97 19.36 -15.55
N MET A 88 7.44 19.83 -14.42
CA MET A 88 8.25 20.55 -13.42
C MET A 88 9.32 19.66 -12.80
N ALA A 89 9.02 18.39 -12.52
CA ALA A 89 10.02 17.44 -12.01
C ALA A 89 11.15 17.22 -13.01
N HIS A 90 10.86 17.12 -14.31
CA HIS A 90 11.85 17.03 -15.38
C HIS A 90 12.69 18.30 -15.49
N GLN A 91 12.06 19.47 -15.50
CA GLN A 91 12.77 20.75 -15.54
C GLN A 91 13.74 20.92 -14.37
N ARG A 92 13.31 20.58 -13.15
CA ARG A 92 14.18 20.60 -11.96
C ARG A 92 15.32 19.57 -12.06
N GLY A 93 15.06 18.38 -12.61
CA GLY A 93 16.10 17.39 -12.85
C GLY A 93 17.18 17.90 -13.79
N GLN A 94 16.78 18.60 -14.85
CA GLN A 94 17.69 19.24 -15.82
C GLN A 94 18.44 20.45 -15.18
N ALA A 95 17.72 21.28 -14.43
CA ALA A 95 18.30 22.44 -13.76
C ALA A 95 19.41 22.10 -12.77
N ARG A 96 19.37 20.94 -12.14
CA ARG A 96 20.41 20.45 -11.21
C ARG A 96 21.79 20.24 -11.85
N ALA A 97 21.86 20.17 -13.18
CA ALA A 97 23.14 20.08 -13.91
C ALA A 97 23.86 21.42 -13.99
N TYR A 98 23.19 22.54 -13.65
CA TYR A 98 23.73 23.88 -13.71
C TYR A 98 24.01 24.43 -12.31
N ALA A 99 24.96 25.40 -12.22
CA ALA A 99 25.24 26.05 -10.95
C ALA A 99 24.11 27.00 -10.54
N GLU A 100 23.99 27.25 -9.23
CA GLU A 100 23.07 28.25 -8.69
C GLU A 100 23.37 29.64 -9.28
N GLY A 101 22.34 30.40 -9.61
CA GLY A 101 22.47 31.73 -10.22
C GLY A 101 22.77 31.74 -11.72
N SER A 102 22.79 30.54 -12.37
CA SER A 102 23.05 30.48 -13.81
C SER A 102 21.81 30.87 -14.61
N VAL A 103 22.05 31.53 -15.75
CA VAL A 103 21.04 31.78 -16.77
C VAL A 103 21.47 31.08 -18.07
N VAL A 104 20.63 30.21 -18.59
CA VAL A 104 20.90 29.43 -19.81
C VAL A 104 19.87 29.83 -20.86
N ASP A 105 20.31 30.44 -21.94
CA ASP A 105 19.47 30.91 -23.04
C ASP A 105 18.22 31.71 -22.58
N GLY A 106 18.41 32.60 -21.60
CA GLY A 106 17.36 33.43 -21.02
C GLY A 106 16.49 32.74 -19.97
N ILE A 107 16.78 31.47 -19.62
CA ILE A 107 16.07 30.70 -18.59
C ILE A 107 16.83 30.85 -17.26
N ASP A 108 16.16 31.42 -16.27
CA ASP A 108 16.67 31.55 -14.91
C ASP A 108 16.54 30.21 -14.17
N ILE A 109 17.66 29.63 -13.80
CA ILE A 109 17.73 28.30 -13.14
C ILE A 109 17.14 28.36 -11.72
N ASP A 110 17.38 29.44 -10.98
CA ASP A 110 16.86 29.61 -9.62
C ASP A 110 15.33 29.71 -9.63
N ASN A 111 14.76 30.34 -10.66
CA ASN A 111 13.32 30.42 -10.82
C ASN A 111 12.70 29.01 -11.02
N ILE A 112 13.35 28.11 -11.78
CA ILE A 112 12.90 26.72 -11.93
C ILE A 112 12.98 25.96 -10.60
N MET A 113 14.08 26.14 -9.87
CA MET A 113 14.31 25.41 -8.60
C MET A 113 13.36 25.87 -7.49
N THR A 114 13.01 27.16 -7.46
CA THR A 114 12.12 27.75 -6.43
C THR A 114 10.63 27.69 -6.77
N ARG A 115 10.29 27.35 -8.03
CA ARG A 115 8.88 27.25 -8.46
C ARG A 115 8.08 26.36 -7.50
N SER A 116 6.96 26.88 -7.02
CA SER A 116 6.08 26.12 -6.15
C SER A 116 5.36 25.01 -6.93
N ASP A 117 5.49 23.78 -6.46
CA ASP A 117 4.72 22.66 -6.98
C ASP A 117 3.25 22.78 -6.55
N SER A 118 2.32 22.41 -7.44
CA SER A 118 0.89 22.37 -7.12
C SER A 118 0.58 21.31 -6.05
N ILE A 119 1.42 20.29 -5.94
CA ILE A 119 1.30 19.21 -4.94
C ILE A 119 2.32 19.48 -3.83
N LYS A 120 1.92 20.29 -2.84
CA LYS A 120 2.73 20.49 -1.63
C LYS A 120 2.33 19.47 -0.56
N PRO A 121 3.27 18.72 0.02
CA PRO A 121 2.97 17.88 1.16
C PRO A 121 2.56 18.75 2.37
N VAL A 122 1.50 18.33 3.07
CA VAL A 122 1.00 19.03 4.27
C VAL A 122 2.04 18.98 5.40
N TYR A 123 2.76 17.85 5.50
CA TYR A 123 3.79 17.64 6.51
C TYR A 123 5.14 17.33 5.88
N SER A 124 6.22 17.76 6.53
CA SER A 124 7.57 17.41 6.09
C SER A 124 7.85 15.92 6.31
N ILE A 125 8.76 15.37 5.50
CA ILE A 125 9.20 13.96 5.60
C ILE A 125 9.75 13.64 6.99
N ASP A 126 10.45 14.58 7.62
CA ASP A 126 11.06 14.37 8.95
C ASP A 126 10.00 14.27 10.05
N ILE A 127 8.93 15.04 9.98
CA ILE A 127 7.80 14.94 10.89
C ILE A 127 7.11 13.57 10.69
N LEU A 128 6.87 13.16 9.44
CA LEU A 128 6.26 11.86 9.16
C LEU A 128 7.12 10.69 9.64
N ARG A 129 8.43 10.74 9.44
CA ARG A 129 9.36 9.70 9.96
C ARG A 129 9.30 9.58 11.48
N LYS A 130 9.33 10.71 12.18
CA LYS A 130 9.23 10.72 13.66
C LYS A 130 7.87 10.19 14.13
N TYR A 131 6.79 10.59 13.49
CA TYR A 131 5.44 10.12 13.78
C TYR A 131 5.32 8.60 13.59
N VAL A 132 5.76 8.07 12.46
CA VAL A 132 5.75 6.62 12.18
C VAL A 132 6.62 5.86 13.17
N ALA A 133 7.81 6.38 13.49
CA ALA A 133 8.71 5.76 14.47
C ALA A 133 8.09 5.72 15.88
N TYR A 134 7.34 6.75 16.26
CA TYR A 134 6.62 6.79 17.52
C TYR A 134 5.42 5.84 17.52
N SER A 135 4.58 5.87 16.50
CA SER A 135 3.39 5.03 16.39
C SER A 135 3.70 3.54 16.38
N LYS A 136 4.85 3.13 15.81
CA LYS A 136 5.32 1.74 15.84
C LYS A 136 5.63 1.19 17.23
N ARG A 137 5.85 2.04 18.24
CA ARG A 137 6.08 1.63 19.63
C ARG A 137 4.80 1.28 20.37
N ILE A 138 3.66 1.68 19.82
CA ILE A 138 2.35 1.45 20.44
C ILE A 138 1.88 0.05 20.06
N THR A 139 1.48 -0.72 21.06
CA THR A 139 0.83 -2.03 20.90
C THR A 139 -0.60 -1.90 21.41
N PRO A 140 -1.58 -1.66 20.53
CA PRO A 140 -2.96 -1.46 20.95
C PRO A 140 -3.60 -2.77 21.43
N ILE A 141 -4.46 -2.67 22.45
CA ILE A 141 -5.26 -3.78 22.96
C ILE A 141 -6.70 -3.62 22.45
N MET A 142 -7.28 -4.69 21.95
CA MET A 142 -8.64 -4.68 21.39
C MET A 142 -9.70 -4.69 22.49
N THR A 143 -10.71 -3.84 22.37
CA THR A 143 -11.89 -3.86 23.24
C THR A 143 -12.87 -4.97 22.85
N ASP A 144 -13.78 -5.34 23.76
CA ASP A 144 -14.81 -6.34 23.47
C ASP A 144 -15.81 -5.87 22.40
N GLU A 145 -16.10 -4.57 22.37
CA GLU A 145 -16.93 -3.93 21.34
C GLU A 145 -16.28 -4.05 19.95
N ALA A 146 -15.00 -3.70 19.83
CA ALA A 146 -14.27 -3.82 18.59
C ALA A 146 -14.20 -5.28 18.13
N ARG A 147 -13.99 -6.23 19.05
CA ARG A 147 -13.98 -7.67 18.76
C ARG A 147 -15.30 -8.15 18.18
N LYS A 148 -16.43 -7.72 18.75
CA LYS A 148 -17.77 -8.06 18.22
C LYS A 148 -17.96 -7.52 16.82
N LEU A 149 -17.64 -6.24 16.58
CA LEU A 149 -17.79 -5.61 15.26
C LEU A 149 -16.94 -6.30 14.18
N ILE A 150 -15.70 -6.66 14.49
CA ILE A 150 -14.84 -7.42 13.57
C ILE A 150 -15.46 -8.79 13.26
N THR A 151 -15.98 -9.49 14.28
CA THR A 151 -16.65 -10.79 14.10
C THR A 151 -17.88 -10.66 13.20
N ASP A 152 -18.72 -9.67 13.45
CA ASP A 152 -19.95 -9.45 12.69
C ASP A 152 -19.64 -9.06 11.23
N SER A 153 -18.65 -8.19 11.02
CA SER A 153 -18.19 -7.82 9.69
C SER A 153 -17.64 -9.01 8.92
N TYR A 154 -16.80 -9.83 9.54
CA TYR A 154 -16.27 -11.05 8.93
C TYR A 154 -17.38 -12.04 8.54
N LEU A 155 -18.35 -12.29 9.44
CA LEU A 155 -19.46 -13.19 9.16
C LEU A 155 -20.36 -12.68 8.02
N ARG A 156 -20.64 -11.36 8.00
CA ARG A 156 -21.41 -10.72 6.94
C ARG A 156 -20.74 -10.90 5.57
N ILE A 157 -19.44 -10.61 5.47
CA ILE A 157 -18.71 -10.72 4.21
C ILE A 157 -18.61 -12.19 3.77
N ARG A 158 -18.40 -13.12 4.71
CA ARG A 158 -18.35 -14.54 4.40
C ARG A 158 -19.68 -15.08 3.86
N GLN A 159 -20.81 -14.62 4.39
CA GLN A 159 -22.14 -14.97 3.89
C GLN A 159 -22.40 -14.41 2.48
N THR A 160 -21.99 -13.17 2.22
CA THR A 160 -22.15 -12.52 0.92
C THR A 160 -21.24 -13.16 -0.14
N GLY A 161 -20.01 -13.52 0.22
CA GLY A 161 -19.03 -14.14 -0.69
C GLY A 161 -19.36 -15.58 -1.09
N SER A 162 -20.32 -16.23 -0.42
CA SER A 162 -20.78 -17.60 -0.74
C SER A 162 -21.51 -17.70 -2.09
N ASN A 163 -21.87 -16.60 -2.74
CA ASN A 163 -22.61 -16.56 -4.00
C ASN A 163 -21.77 -16.79 -5.27
N GLY A 164 -20.60 -17.38 -5.17
CA GLY A 164 -19.85 -18.01 -6.28
C GLY A 164 -19.08 -17.08 -7.23
N LYS A 165 -19.06 -15.75 -7.00
CA LYS A 165 -18.36 -14.78 -7.88
C LYS A 165 -17.17 -14.07 -7.24
N SER A 166 -16.84 -14.36 -5.98
CA SER A 166 -15.75 -13.68 -5.26
C SER A 166 -14.70 -14.67 -4.75
N VAL A 167 -13.51 -14.15 -4.45
CA VAL A 167 -12.44 -14.92 -3.83
C VAL A 167 -12.92 -15.49 -2.50
N PRO A 168 -12.72 -16.81 -2.22
CA PRO A 168 -13.18 -17.42 -0.99
C PRO A 168 -12.56 -16.74 0.24
N ILE A 169 -13.42 -16.29 1.14
CA ILE A 169 -13.03 -15.59 2.36
C ILE A 169 -12.58 -16.62 3.40
N THR A 170 -11.33 -16.49 3.81
CA THR A 170 -10.64 -17.39 4.74
C THR A 170 -10.36 -16.70 6.08
N ALA A 171 -9.83 -17.43 7.05
CA ALA A 171 -9.39 -16.86 8.34
C ALA A 171 -8.32 -15.77 8.19
N ARG A 172 -7.60 -15.73 7.05
CA ARG A 172 -6.59 -14.66 6.77
C ARG A 172 -7.22 -13.28 6.67
N GLN A 173 -8.43 -13.17 6.10
CA GLN A 173 -9.15 -11.90 6.07
C GLN A 173 -9.55 -11.44 7.47
N LEU A 174 -9.89 -12.36 8.39
CA LEU A 174 -10.11 -11.99 9.79
C LEU A 174 -8.84 -11.40 10.42
N GLU A 175 -7.69 -12.04 10.18
CA GLU A 175 -6.40 -11.50 10.64
C GLU A 175 -6.07 -10.14 9.99
N ALA A 176 -6.44 -9.94 8.72
CA ALA A 176 -6.31 -8.65 8.05
C ALA A 176 -7.15 -7.56 8.74
N PHE A 177 -8.40 -7.84 9.10
CA PHE A 177 -9.23 -6.91 9.87
C PHE A 177 -8.61 -6.53 11.22
N VAL A 178 -8.04 -7.50 11.93
CA VAL A 178 -7.33 -7.24 13.19
C VAL A 178 -6.15 -6.32 12.95
N ARG A 179 -5.28 -6.64 11.96
CA ARG A 179 -4.10 -5.82 11.63
C ARG A 179 -4.46 -4.39 11.20
N LEU A 180 -5.52 -4.24 10.40
CA LEU A 180 -5.99 -2.92 9.95
C LEU A 180 -6.59 -2.10 11.10
N SER A 181 -7.35 -2.72 11.99
CA SER A 181 -7.90 -2.07 13.19
C SER A 181 -6.79 -1.62 14.14
N GLU A 182 -5.78 -2.46 14.38
CA GLU A 182 -4.59 -2.09 15.15
C GLU A 182 -3.81 -0.96 14.48
N ALA A 183 -3.65 -0.99 13.16
CA ALA A 183 -2.99 0.07 12.41
C ALA A 183 -3.75 1.41 12.54
N SER A 184 -5.08 1.38 12.47
CA SER A 184 -5.94 2.55 12.70
C SER A 184 -5.74 3.13 14.11
N ALA A 185 -5.72 2.29 15.14
CA ALA A 185 -5.46 2.72 16.51
C ALA A 185 -4.06 3.33 16.67
N ARG A 186 -3.02 2.73 16.06
CA ARG A 186 -1.65 3.28 16.03
C ARG A 186 -1.58 4.62 15.34
N MET A 187 -2.32 4.81 14.23
CA MET A 187 -2.43 6.10 13.55
C MET A 187 -3.05 7.19 14.44
N ARG A 188 -3.92 6.84 15.35
CA ARG A 188 -4.46 7.77 16.36
C ARG A 188 -3.57 7.90 17.60
N LEU A 189 -2.42 7.21 17.64
CA LEU A 189 -1.53 7.10 18.80
C LEU A 189 -2.27 6.55 20.05
N SER A 190 -3.25 5.68 19.83
CA SER A 190 -4.08 5.07 20.88
C SER A 190 -3.50 3.72 21.30
N HIS A 191 -3.53 3.42 22.58
CA HIS A 191 -3.20 2.12 23.15
C HIS A 191 -4.38 1.14 23.14
N VAL A 192 -5.54 1.57 22.61
CA VAL A 192 -6.77 0.78 22.59
C VAL A 192 -7.38 0.81 21.19
N VAL A 193 -7.75 -0.36 20.67
CA VAL A 193 -8.54 -0.52 19.46
C VAL A 193 -10.01 -0.39 19.83
N THR A 194 -10.68 0.60 19.29
CA THR A 194 -12.09 0.91 19.55
C THR A 194 -12.99 0.46 18.38
N ASP A 195 -14.30 0.63 18.56
CA ASP A 195 -15.31 0.44 17.52
C ASP A 195 -15.05 1.29 16.27
N VAL A 196 -14.53 2.50 16.41
CA VAL A 196 -14.14 3.39 15.29
C VAL A 196 -13.08 2.76 14.42
N ASP A 197 -12.09 2.09 15.03
CA ASP A 197 -11.00 1.42 14.31
C ASP A 197 -11.50 0.16 13.59
N ALA A 198 -12.39 -0.60 14.24
CA ALA A 198 -13.01 -1.78 13.68
C ALA A 198 -13.91 -1.44 12.47
N ASN A 199 -14.73 -0.38 12.59
CA ASN A 199 -15.56 0.10 11.48
C ASN A 199 -14.71 0.58 10.30
N ARG A 200 -13.67 1.38 10.55
CA ARG A 200 -12.74 1.83 9.49
C ARG A 200 -12.08 0.66 8.76
N ALA A 201 -11.70 -0.40 9.47
CA ALA A 201 -11.14 -1.59 8.85
C ALA A 201 -12.18 -2.37 8.03
N GLY A 202 -13.46 -2.28 8.40
CA GLY A 202 -14.58 -2.91 7.67
C GLY A 202 -15.02 -2.13 6.43
N ASP A 203 -14.72 -0.83 6.36
CA ASP A 203 -15.06 0.05 5.23
C ASP A 203 -14.00 0.02 4.12
N LEU A 204 -12.78 -0.49 4.39
CA LEU A 204 -11.67 -0.68 3.46
C LEU A 204 -11.80 -1.97 2.67
#